data_ab5fa1aa6c029a4e4ae36a06715d9a7a
#
_entry.id   ab5fa1aa6c029a4e4ae36a06715d9a7a
#
_cell.length_a   1.000
_cell.length_b   1.000
_cell.length_c   1.000
_cell.angle_alpha   90.00
_cell.angle_beta   90.00
_cell.angle_gamma   90.00
#
_symmetry.space_group_name_H-M   'P 1'
#
loop_
_entity.id
_entity.type
_entity.pdbx_description
1 polymer ?
#
loop_
_entity_poly.entity_id
_entity_poly.type
_entity_poly.pdbx_seq_one_letter_code
_entity_poly.pdbx_strand_id
1 'polypeptide(L)'
;MKVLLYGTNGWIGGQFEELMSTNQIEFFSGKARVDNDMALSEEIRCVQPTHVVSFIGRTHGKIGEKIYTTIDYLEQDGKLVENMRDNLYGPLLMSEICKQQGIHFTYLGTGCIFKYDEEHPFGLEENGFTEESLPNFFGSSYSIVKGYTDRLIKFYDDSVLNLRIRMPITGDQNGRNFITKITTYEKVCSVPNSMTVLPELLPCVLDMMKNKTVGTINLTNPGLISHNEILDMFQEIVDPDFTYKNFTQEEQRAILAADRSNNFLETTRLETLYPQVKNIKESVRDMLQSYKATYVPKMKPVKIDTSDICFEEEVKKMKSLFITGGAGFIGSNFINLFCKKYPDVKVINFDALYYCGDKNNVEKAIRESPNYTFIEGNLRSFGLLKYIFQENEISHVIHFAAQSHVQNSFENSLQYTQDNILGTHNLLEANRVYNKNLVKFIHVSTDEVYGESMLEGDEKHKTEQSVLCPTNPYAATKAGAELMAQSYNHSFNMPIIITRGNNVYGPNQYPEKLIPRFIEQLQADKKVTIQGDGSCVRAFLHAFDTATAFEHILFKGKIGEIYNIGCDEGMEYSVMEVTKILIKMIKNTENYDEWIEYIEDRPFNDQRYYISNEKVKQLGWTIKVNFLDGLQELI
;
A
#
# COMPACT_ATOMS: atom_id res chain seq x y z
N MET A 1 -26.48 -34.20 5.40
CA MET A 1 -26.63 -32.79 5.69
C MET A 1 -26.41 -32.07 4.36
N LYS A 2 -27.34 -31.19 3.96
CA LYS A 2 -27.29 -30.40 2.74
C LYS A 2 -27.27 -28.94 3.18
N VAL A 3 -26.21 -28.21 2.88
CA VAL A 3 -25.94 -26.87 3.43
C VAL A 3 -26.09 -25.79 2.36
N LEU A 4 -26.77 -24.69 2.68
CA LEU A 4 -26.74 -23.46 1.90
C LEU A 4 -25.89 -22.44 2.66
N LEU A 5 -24.76 -22.04 2.07
CA LEU A 5 -23.73 -21.22 2.71
C LEU A 5 -23.69 -19.82 2.12
N TYR A 6 -23.89 -18.80 2.94
CA TYR A 6 -23.76 -17.40 2.57
C TYR A 6 -22.46 -16.80 3.09
N GLY A 7 -21.81 -15.97 2.27
CA GLY A 7 -20.56 -15.27 2.63
C GLY A 7 -19.28 -16.04 2.30
N THR A 8 -19.32 -16.98 1.33
CA THR A 8 -18.15 -17.77 0.85
C THR A 8 -17.01 -16.91 0.33
N ASN A 9 -17.29 -15.75 -0.28
CA ASN A 9 -16.25 -14.79 -0.70
C ASN A 9 -15.54 -14.08 0.47
N GLY A 10 -15.99 -14.30 1.72
CA GLY A 10 -15.37 -13.77 2.93
C GLY A 10 -14.28 -14.69 3.46
N TRP A 11 -13.31 -14.13 4.19
CA TRP A 11 -12.18 -14.86 4.75
C TRP A 11 -12.56 -16.05 5.63
N ILE A 12 -13.55 -15.90 6.52
CA ILE A 12 -14.03 -17.01 7.38
C ILE A 12 -14.90 -17.98 6.58
N GLY A 13 -15.78 -17.43 5.73
CA GLY A 13 -16.66 -18.25 4.89
C GLY A 13 -15.90 -19.16 3.92
N GLY A 14 -14.82 -18.66 3.31
CA GLY A 14 -13.96 -19.46 2.43
C GLY A 14 -13.27 -20.61 3.17
N GLN A 15 -12.75 -20.37 4.38
CA GLN A 15 -12.16 -21.42 5.23
C GLN A 15 -13.20 -22.48 5.61
N PHE A 16 -14.44 -22.07 5.87
CA PHE A 16 -15.51 -23.02 6.19
C PHE A 16 -15.97 -23.81 4.95
N GLU A 17 -15.96 -23.20 3.77
CA GLU A 17 -16.19 -23.87 2.48
C GLU A 17 -15.15 -24.96 2.23
N GLU A 18 -13.87 -24.67 2.45
CA GLU A 18 -12.77 -25.62 2.35
C GLU A 18 -12.93 -26.78 3.36
N LEU A 19 -13.29 -26.46 4.60
CA LEU A 19 -13.56 -27.44 5.64
C LEU A 19 -14.71 -28.39 5.25
N MET A 20 -15.80 -27.86 4.70
CA MET A 20 -16.92 -28.69 4.21
C MET A 20 -16.51 -29.57 3.04
N SER A 21 -15.74 -29.05 2.10
CA SER A 21 -15.20 -29.79 0.96
C SER A 21 -14.33 -30.95 1.42
N THR A 22 -13.41 -30.71 2.34
CA THR A 22 -12.52 -31.73 2.93
C THR A 22 -13.31 -32.83 3.66
N ASN A 23 -14.41 -32.47 4.32
CA ASN A 23 -15.29 -33.40 5.03
C ASN A 23 -16.38 -34.01 4.13
N GLN A 24 -16.35 -33.79 2.82
CA GLN A 24 -17.31 -34.31 1.84
C GLN A 24 -18.78 -33.97 2.16
N ILE A 25 -19.02 -32.77 2.69
CA ILE A 25 -20.37 -32.27 2.98
C ILE A 25 -20.95 -31.65 1.71
N GLU A 26 -22.18 -32.01 1.36
CA GLU A 26 -22.91 -31.36 0.26
C GLU A 26 -23.26 -29.92 0.63
N PHE A 27 -22.77 -28.94 -0.13
CA PHE A 27 -23.09 -27.52 0.09
C PHE A 27 -23.31 -26.78 -1.23
N PHE A 28 -24.01 -25.65 -1.12
CA PHE A 28 -24.29 -24.69 -2.18
C PHE A 28 -23.95 -23.29 -1.69
N SER A 29 -23.23 -22.52 -2.49
CA SER A 29 -22.96 -21.10 -2.18
C SER A 29 -24.17 -20.24 -2.52
N GLY A 30 -24.74 -19.58 -1.51
CA GLY A 30 -25.89 -18.70 -1.64
C GLY A 30 -25.58 -17.44 -2.46
N LYS A 31 -26.47 -17.08 -3.37
CA LYS A 31 -26.34 -15.95 -4.29
C LYS A 31 -27.34 -14.82 -4.00
N ALA A 32 -28.46 -15.16 -3.36
CA ALA A 32 -29.47 -14.18 -3.02
C ALA A 32 -28.90 -13.15 -2.03
N ARG A 33 -29.26 -11.89 -2.22
CA ARG A 33 -28.95 -10.85 -1.23
C ARG A 33 -29.83 -11.05 -0.01
N VAL A 34 -29.22 -11.04 1.16
CA VAL A 34 -29.91 -11.29 2.45
C VAL A 34 -30.88 -10.19 2.86
N ASP A 35 -30.97 -9.09 2.13
CA ASP A 35 -31.95 -8.01 2.30
C ASP A 35 -33.11 -8.11 1.30
N ASN A 36 -33.16 -9.16 0.47
CA ASN A 36 -34.23 -9.41 -0.49
C ASN A 36 -34.99 -10.69 -0.09
N ASP A 37 -36.09 -10.51 0.64
CA ASP A 37 -36.95 -11.58 1.17
C ASP A 37 -37.39 -12.57 0.10
N MET A 38 -37.93 -12.08 -1.03
CA MET A 38 -38.42 -12.95 -2.10
C MET A 38 -37.31 -13.79 -2.73
N ALA A 39 -36.16 -13.16 -3.04
CA ALA A 39 -35.03 -13.86 -3.64
C ALA A 39 -34.43 -14.91 -2.67
N LEU A 40 -34.33 -14.54 -1.39
CA LEU A 40 -33.80 -15.41 -0.35
C LEU A 40 -34.72 -16.62 -0.11
N SER A 41 -36.02 -16.40 0.02
CA SER A 41 -37.04 -17.45 0.18
C SER A 41 -37.08 -18.41 -1.02
N GLU A 42 -36.99 -17.84 -2.24
CA GLU A 42 -36.99 -18.66 -3.48
C GLU A 42 -35.71 -19.50 -3.60
N GLU A 43 -34.53 -18.93 -3.26
CA GLU A 43 -33.27 -19.70 -3.29
C GLU A 43 -33.30 -20.85 -2.28
N ILE A 44 -33.74 -20.61 -1.05
CA ILE A 44 -33.91 -21.65 -0.02
C ILE A 44 -34.90 -22.70 -0.48
N ARG A 45 -36.02 -22.32 -1.07
CA ARG A 45 -37.02 -23.23 -1.61
C ARG A 45 -36.49 -24.08 -2.77
N CYS A 46 -35.68 -23.52 -3.66
CA CYS A 46 -35.08 -24.22 -4.79
C CYS A 46 -33.97 -25.19 -4.35
N VAL A 47 -33.12 -24.77 -3.42
CA VAL A 47 -32.00 -25.59 -2.92
C VAL A 47 -32.51 -26.68 -1.97
N GLN A 48 -33.58 -26.45 -1.20
CA GLN A 48 -34.09 -27.34 -0.15
C GLN A 48 -32.98 -27.79 0.82
N PRO A 49 -32.24 -26.85 1.46
CA PRO A 49 -31.20 -27.20 2.38
C PRO A 49 -31.78 -27.75 3.70
N THR A 50 -31.02 -28.59 4.39
CA THR A 50 -31.31 -28.95 5.78
C THR A 50 -30.70 -27.98 6.79
N HIS A 51 -29.69 -27.25 6.34
CA HIS A 51 -28.95 -26.27 7.14
C HIS A 51 -28.64 -25.03 6.29
N VAL A 52 -28.78 -23.86 6.88
CA VAL A 52 -28.34 -22.59 6.32
C VAL A 52 -27.25 -22.03 7.24
N VAL A 53 -26.18 -21.52 6.66
CA VAL A 53 -25.08 -20.88 7.41
C VAL A 53 -24.81 -19.51 6.85
N SER A 54 -24.64 -18.51 7.71
CA SER A 54 -24.31 -17.15 7.29
C SER A 54 -23.06 -16.63 7.98
N PHE A 55 -22.02 -16.38 7.18
CA PHE A 55 -20.83 -15.63 7.54
C PHE A 55 -20.91 -14.17 7.05
N ILE A 56 -22.10 -13.73 6.63
CA ILE A 56 -22.30 -12.34 6.19
C ILE A 56 -22.20 -11.42 7.40
N GLY A 57 -21.37 -10.37 7.26
CA GLY A 57 -21.25 -9.29 8.21
C GLY A 57 -20.39 -8.17 7.62
N ARG A 58 -20.88 -6.95 7.71
CA ARG A 58 -20.16 -5.78 7.22
C ARG A 58 -19.25 -5.23 8.33
N THR A 59 -17.96 -5.13 8.08
CA THR A 59 -16.97 -4.55 9.00
C THR A 59 -15.97 -3.61 8.30
N HIS A 60 -15.95 -3.58 6.98
CA HIS A 60 -14.98 -2.89 6.16
C HIS A 60 -15.58 -2.51 4.82
N GLY A 61 -14.92 -1.62 4.09
CA GLY A 61 -15.34 -1.21 2.75
C GLY A 61 -14.48 -0.09 2.18
N LYS A 62 -14.85 0.36 0.97
CA LYS A 62 -14.17 1.45 0.26
C LYS A 62 -15.11 2.67 0.16
N ILE A 63 -14.57 3.88 0.39
CA ILE A 63 -15.28 5.16 0.20
C ILE A 63 -14.36 6.06 -0.61
N GLY A 64 -14.76 6.37 -1.84
CA GLY A 64 -13.87 7.01 -2.80
C GLY A 64 -12.64 6.13 -3.04
N GLU A 65 -11.45 6.65 -2.86
CA GLU A 65 -10.20 5.89 -2.98
C GLU A 65 -9.73 5.27 -1.65
N LYS A 66 -10.28 5.70 -0.52
CA LYS A 66 -9.86 5.23 0.79
C LYS A 66 -10.48 3.89 1.15
N ILE A 67 -9.61 2.91 1.47
CA ILE A 67 -10.00 1.59 1.95
C ILE A 67 -9.97 1.60 3.48
N TYR A 68 -11.08 1.19 4.10
CA TYR A 68 -11.20 1.00 5.53
C TYR A 68 -11.19 -0.50 5.82
N THR A 69 -10.19 -0.97 6.55
CA THR A 69 -10.01 -2.40 6.89
C THR A 69 -10.65 -2.79 8.23
N THR A 70 -11.24 -1.82 8.95
CA THR A 70 -11.82 -1.97 10.27
C THR A 70 -13.26 -1.46 10.33
N ILE A 71 -13.92 -1.63 11.49
CA ILE A 71 -15.28 -1.12 11.75
C ILE A 71 -15.41 0.41 11.60
N ASP A 72 -14.30 1.15 11.59
CA ASP A 72 -14.32 2.60 11.34
C ASP A 72 -14.97 2.97 9.98
N TYR A 73 -15.09 1.99 9.06
CA TYR A 73 -15.91 2.12 7.84
C TYR A 73 -17.38 2.43 8.15
N LEU A 74 -17.93 1.76 9.18
CA LEU A 74 -19.34 1.87 9.54
C LEU A 74 -19.67 3.15 10.34
N GLU A 75 -18.64 3.85 10.80
CA GLU A 75 -18.78 5.16 11.46
C GLU A 75 -18.79 6.34 10.47
N GLN A 76 -18.60 6.06 9.17
CA GLN A 76 -18.62 7.10 8.14
C GLN A 76 -20.04 7.49 7.75
N ASP A 77 -20.23 8.72 7.29
CA ASP A 77 -21.53 9.28 6.92
C ASP A 77 -22.27 8.37 5.92
N GLY A 78 -23.55 8.11 6.21
CA GLY A 78 -24.43 7.27 5.38
C GLY A 78 -24.22 5.76 5.51
N LYS A 79 -23.24 5.27 6.30
CA LYS A 79 -22.94 3.84 6.43
C LYS A 79 -23.81 3.10 7.45
N LEU A 80 -24.54 3.79 8.30
CA LEU A 80 -25.48 3.16 9.24
C LEU A 80 -26.54 2.30 8.54
N VAL A 81 -27.02 2.70 7.37
CA VAL A 81 -28.00 1.92 6.59
C VAL A 81 -27.41 0.57 6.14
N GLU A 82 -26.17 0.58 5.64
CA GLU A 82 -25.47 -0.66 5.28
C GLU A 82 -25.24 -1.55 6.51
N ASN A 83 -24.88 -0.95 7.65
CA ASN A 83 -24.70 -1.65 8.91
C ASN A 83 -25.99 -2.34 9.37
N MET A 84 -27.10 -1.61 9.41
CA MET A 84 -28.40 -2.15 9.81
C MET A 84 -28.87 -3.25 8.85
N ARG A 85 -28.69 -3.07 7.55
CA ARG A 85 -29.07 -4.04 6.53
C ARG A 85 -28.30 -5.35 6.70
N ASP A 86 -26.98 -5.29 6.74
CA ASP A 86 -26.11 -6.48 6.66
C ASP A 86 -25.93 -7.14 8.05
N ASN A 87 -25.95 -6.38 9.14
CA ASN A 87 -25.67 -6.85 10.49
C ASN A 87 -26.90 -7.01 11.40
N LEU A 88 -28.09 -6.52 11.02
CA LEU A 88 -29.33 -6.68 11.78
C LEU A 88 -30.42 -7.32 10.95
N TYR A 89 -30.88 -6.65 9.88
CA TYR A 89 -32.05 -7.10 9.10
C TYR A 89 -31.81 -8.45 8.44
N GLY A 90 -30.69 -8.61 7.73
CA GLY A 90 -30.36 -9.86 7.04
C GLY A 90 -30.34 -11.10 7.97
N PRO A 91 -29.61 -11.09 9.09
CA PRO A 91 -29.61 -12.20 10.04
C PRO A 91 -31.00 -12.53 10.61
N LEU A 92 -31.81 -11.53 10.94
CA LEU A 92 -33.16 -11.77 11.47
C LEU A 92 -34.10 -12.33 10.42
N LEU A 93 -34.06 -11.82 9.19
CA LEU A 93 -34.83 -12.32 8.07
C LEU A 93 -34.51 -13.80 7.79
N MET A 94 -33.21 -14.16 7.77
CA MET A 94 -32.77 -15.54 7.59
C MET A 94 -33.24 -16.43 8.74
N SER A 95 -33.19 -15.94 9.99
CA SER A 95 -33.71 -16.68 11.16
C SER A 95 -35.18 -17.00 11.01
N GLU A 96 -35.99 -16.01 10.61
CA GLU A 96 -37.44 -16.17 10.42
C GLU A 96 -37.77 -17.16 9.30
N ILE A 97 -37.13 -17.00 8.11
CA ILE A 97 -37.37 -17.91 6.98
C ILE A 97 -36.97 -19.34 7.32
N CYS A 98 -35.81 -19.53 7.96
CA CYS A 98 -35.34 -20.87 8.34
C CYS A 98 -36.25 -21.51 9.38
N LYS A 99 -36.71 -20.78 10.40
CA LYS A 99 -37.65 -21.25 11.41
C LYS A 99 -38.98 -21.71 10.78
N GLN A 100 -39.55 -20.88 9.90
CA GLN A 100 -40.81 -21.23 9.19
C GLN A 100 -40.70 -22.50 8.34
N GLN A 101 -39.52 -22.78 7.81
CA GLN A 101 -39.27 -23.95 6.97
C GLN A 101 -38.67 -25.15 7.72
N GLY A 102 -38.47 -25.04 9.03
CA GLY A 102 -37.88 -26.10 9.86
C GLY A 102 -36.41 -26.41 9.54
N ILE A 103 -35.66 -25.42 9.06
CA ILE A 103 -34.25 -25.48 8.67
C ILE A 103 -33.39 -24.99 9.83
N HIS A 104 -32.33 -25.76 10.16
CA HIS A 104 -31.34 -25.31 11.13
C HIS A 104 -30.53 -24.14 10.58
N PHE A 105 -30.48 -23.00 11.29
CA PHE A 105 -29.73 -21.83 10.89
C PHE A 105 -28.54 -21.58 11.82
N THR A 106 -27.34 -21.41 11.24
CA THR A 106 -26.12 -21.04 11.96
C THR A 106 -25.71 -19.62 11.57
N TYR A 107 -25.61 -18.76 12.56
CA TYR A 107 -25.27 -17.35 12.40
C TYR A 107 -23.93 -17.01 13.07
N LEU A 108 -23.03 -16.33 12.34
CA LEU A 108 -21.79 -15.82 12.91
C LEU A 108 -22.03 -14.45 13.58
N GLY A 109 -22.25 -14.49 14.88
CA GLY A 109 -22.36 -13.35 15.75
C GLY A 109 -20.99 -12.80 16.17
N THR A 110 -20.96 -11.94 17.19
CA THR A 110 -19.73 -11.35 17.71
C THR A 110 -19.80 -11.10 19.21
N GLY A 111 -18.68 -11.27 19.90
CA GLY A 111 -18.51 -10.81 21.28
C GLY A 111 -18.06 -9.35 21.41
N CYS A 112 -17.91 -8.62 20.29
CA CYS A 112 -17.60 -7.17 20.33
C CYS A 112 -18.78 -6.31 20.77
N ILE A 113 -19.69 -6.86 21.54
CA ILE A 113 -20.89 -6.25 22.10
C ILE A 113 -20.80 -6.08 23.62
N PHE A 114 -19.66 -6.46 24.20
CA PHE A 114 -19.38 -6.38 25.64
C PHE A 114 -18.17 -5.50 25.94
N LYS A 115 -18.14 -4.93 27.13
CA LYS A 115 -16.97 -4.26 27.74
C LYS A 115 -16.88 -4.62 29.21
N TYR A 116 -15.68 -4.67 29.73
CA TYR A 116 -15.42 -4.81 31.17
C TYR A 116 -16.21 -3.76 31.97
N ASP A 117 -16.81 -4.19 33.09
CA ASP A 117 -17.56 -3.39 34.03
C ASP A 117 -17.32 -3.89 35.49
N GLU A 118 -18.09 -3.41 36.46
CA GLU A 118 -17.94 -3.77 37.86
C GLU A 118 -18.27 -5.25 38.14
N GLU A 119 -19.21 -5.84 37.40
CA GLU A 119 -19.59 -7.26 37.51
C GLU A 119 -18.63 -8.18 36.74
N HIS A 120 -17.98 -7.65 35.71
CA HIS A 120 -17.03 -8.36 34.83
C HIS A 120 -15.70 -7.57 34.84
N PRO A 121 -14.88 -7.71 35.91
CA PRO A 121 -13.73 -6.85 36.10
C PRO A 121 -12.59 -7.14 35.10
N PHE A 122 -11.81 -6.11 34.83
CA PHE A 122 -10.72 -6.13 33.87
C PHE A 122 -9.66 -7.20 34.20
N GLY A 123 -9.40 -8.06 33.21
CA GLY A 123 -8.29 -9.02 33.26
C GLY A 123 -8.47 -10.21 34.23
N LEU A 124 -9.66 -10.41 34.76
CA LEU A 124 -9.99 -11.58 35.57
C LEU A 124 -10.76 -12.61 34.74
N GLU A 125 -10.39 -13.88 34.88
CA GLU A 125 -11.03 -15.02 34.22
C GLU A 125 -12.22 -15.61 35.03
N GLU A 126 -12.53 -15.04 36.20
CA GLU A 126 -13.53 -15.59 37.11
C GLU A 126 -14.97 -15.15 36.80
N ASN A 127 -15.17 -14.04 36.14
CA ASN A 127 -16.50 -13.50 35.88
C ASN A 127 -16.61 -13.03 34.40
N GLY A 128 -16.59 -13.97 33.48
CA GLY A 128 -16.77 -13.69 32.04
C GLY A 128 -18.23 -13.44 31.67
N PHE A 129 -18.46 -12.82 30.52
CA PHE A 129 -19.78 -12.70 29.93
C PHE A 129 -20.26 -14.05 29.44
N THR A 130 -21.35 -14.56 30.01
CA THR A 130 -21.99 -15.82 29.62
C THR A 130 -22.86 -15.65 28.38
N GLU A 131 -23.38 -16.73 27.83
CA GLU A 131 -24.33 -16.71 26.73
C GLU A 131 -25.64 -15.96 27.10
N GLU A 132 -25.97 -15.90 28.38
CA GLU A 132 -27.16 -15.18 28.88
C GLU A 132 -26.93 -13.69 29.12
N SER A 133 -25.67 -13.26 29.19
CA SER A 133 -25.32 -11.86 29.42
C SER A 133 -25.88 -10.94 28.34
N LEU A 134 -26.39 -9.78 28.78
CA LEU A 134 -26.91 -8.76 27.86
C LEU A 134 -25.79 -7.85 27.35
N PRO A 135 -25.78 -7.47 26.06
CA PRO A 135 -24.81 -6.52 25.53
C PRO A 135 -24.77 -5.21 26.34
N ASN A 136 -23.55 -4.79 26.72
CA ASN A 136 -23.31 -3.57 27.51
C ASN A 136 -22.33 -2.58 26.84
N PHE A 137 -21.86 -2.86 25.61
CA PHE A 137 -20.97 -1.98 24.88
C PHE A 137 -21.63 -1.31 23.68
N PHE A 138 -21.70 0.02 23.69
CA PHE A 138 -22.35 0.87 22.70
C PHE A 138 -21.42 1.95 22.12
N GLY A 139 -20.09 1.71 22.16
CA GLY A 139 -19.05 2.66 21.74
C GLY A 139 -18.78 2.69 20.23
N SER A 140 -19.54 1.94 19.42
CA SER A 140 -19.50 1.98 17.95
C SER A 140 -20.86 1.65 17.35
N SER A 141 -21.16 2.18 16.16
CA SER A 141 -22.39 1.84 15.42
C SER A 141 -22.49 0.34 15.13
N TYR A 142 -21.34 -0.29 14.83
CA TYR A 142 -21.24 -1.74 14.65
C TYR A 142 -21.69 -2.50 15.90
N SER A 143 -21.14 -2.18 17.06
CA SER A 143 -21.45 -2.89 18.31
C SER A 143 -22.88 -2.67 18.75
N ILE A 144 -23.44 -1.48 18.53
CA ILE A 144 -24.87 -1.18 18.78
C ILE A 144 -25.73 -2.12 17.95
N VAL A 145 -25.53 -2.13 16.63
CA VAL A 145 -26.36 -2.93 15.70
C VAL A 145 -26.22 -4.42 15.99
N LYS A 146 -25.01 -4.92 16.19
CA LYS A 146 -24.75 -6.34 16.51
C LYS A 146 -25.30 -6.73 17.90
N GLY A 147 -25.28 -5.82 18.87
CA GLY A 147 -25.87 -6.04 20.19
C GLY A 147 -27.39 -6.22 20.11
N TYR A 148 -28.08 -5.41 19.29
CA TYR A 148 -29.51 -5.60 19.04
C TYR A 148 -29.78 -6.93 18.30
N THR A 149 -28.98 -7.28 17.31
CA THR A 149 -29.07 -8.55 16.59
C THR A 149 -28.94 -9.73 17.55
N ASP A 150 -27.96 -9.71 18.42
CA ASP A 150 -27.71 -10.77 19.41
C ASP A 150 -28.90 -10.95 20.37
N ARG A 151 -29.53 -9.86 20.80
CA ARG A 151 -30.73 -9.91 21.64
C ARG A 151 -31.95 -10.44 20.89
N LEU A 152 -32.16 -10.02 19.65
CA LEU A 152 -33.34 -10.41 18.86
C LEU A 152 -33.24 -11.85 18.37
N ILE A 153 -32.04 -12.36 18.06
CA ILE A 153 -31.82 -13.77 17.69
C ILE A 153 -32.23 -14.73 18.80
N LYS A 154 -32.19 -14.33 20.07
CA LYS A 154 -32.68 -15.16 21.19
C LYS A 154 -34.17 -15.57 21.07
N PHE A 155 -35.00 -14.87 20.31
CA PHE A 155 -36.35 -15.30 20.00
C PHE A 155 -36.40 -16.53 19.07
N TYR A 156 -35.26 -16.96 18.55
CA TYR A 156 -35.08 -18.09 17.64
C TYR A 156 -34.16 -19.16 18.24
N ASP A 157 -33.93 -19.16 19.57
CA ASP A 157 -33.02 -20.11 20.27
C ASP A 157 -33.43 -21.59 20.13
N ASP A 158 -34.63 -21.88 19.61
CA ASP A 158 -35.13 -23.22 19.29
C ASP A 158 -34.73 -23.71 17.87
N SER A 159 -34.18 -22.86 17.04
CA SER A 159 -33.90 -23.13 15.61
C SER A 159 -32.60 -22.55 15.10
N VAL A 160 -32.00 -21.62 15.83
CA VAL A 160 -30.80 -20.89 15.45
C VAL A 160 -29.63 -21.23 16.38
N LEU A 161 -28.46 -21.44 15.80
CA LEU A 161 -27.16 -21.47 16.49
C LEU A 161 -26.49 -20.12 16.28
N ASN A 162 -26.38 -19.29 17.32
CA ASN A 162 -25.71 -18.00 17.32
C ASN A 162 -24.27 -18.16 17.90
N LEU A 163 -23.24 -17.83 17.11
CA LEU A 163 -21.84 -18.03 17.45
C LEU A 163 -21.15 -16.69 17.72
N ARG A 164 -20.83 -16.37 18.96
CA ARG A 164 -20.11 -15.14 19.32
C ARG A 164 -18.61 -15.35 19.19
N ILE A 165 -18.01 -14.83 18.10
CA ILE A 165 -16.55 -14.85 17.90
C ILE A 165 -15.90 -13.52 18.28
N ARG A 166 -14.57 -13.54 18.51
CA ARG A 166 -13.75 -12.34 18.74
C ARG A 166 -12.38 -12.48 18.12
N MET A 167 -11.87 -11.37 17.54
CA MET A 167 -10.48 -11.24 17.09
C MET A 167 -9.96 -12.53 16.45
N PRO A 168 -10.50 -12.95 15.28
CA PRO A 168 -10.20 -14.25 14.71
C PRO A 168 -8.73 -14.37 14.30
N ILE A 169 -8.14 -15.54 14.62
CA ILE A 169 -6.73 -15.87 14.44
C ILE A 169 -6.61 -17.11 13.56
N THR A 170 -5.59 -17.10 12.69
CA THR A 170 -5.14 -18.24 11.87
C THR A 170 -3.61 -18.32 11.86
N GLY A 171 -3.07 -19.40 11.29
CA GLY A 171 -1.63 -19.60 11.13
C GLY A 171 -1.06 -19.05 9.82
N ASP A 172 -1.76 -18.16 9.12
CA ASP A 172 -1.34 -17.55 7.85
C ASP A 172 -1.22 -16.01 7.93
N GLN A 173 -0.57 -15.39 6.94
CA GLN A 173 -0.36 -13.94 6.86
C GLN A 173 -1.54 -13.18 6.23
N ASN A 174 -2.76 -13.69 6.32
CA ASN A 174 -3.90 -12.97 5.77
C ASN A 174 -4.09 -11.62 6.48
N GLY A 175 -4.33 -10.55 5.71
CA GLY A 175 -4.54 -9.19 6.25
C GLY A 175 -5.76 -9.04 7.17
N ARG A 176 -6.64 -10.05 7.27
CA ARG A 176 -7.77 -10.11 8.21
C ARG A 176 -7.44 -10.84 9.50
N ASN A 177 -6.36 -11.63 9.50
CA ASN A 177 -5.85 -12.32 10.69
C ASN A 177 -5.46 -11.30 11.75
N PHE A 178 -5.90 -11.51 12.99
CA PHE A 178 -5.62 -10.59 14.07
C PHE A 178 -4.12 -10.46 14.36
N ILE A 179 -3.35 -11.54 14.29
CA ILE A 179 -1.88 -11.50 14.43
C ILE A 179 -1.27 -10.60 13.36
N THR A 180 -1.62 -10.79 12.09
CA THR A 180 -1.11 -9.97 11.00
C THR A 180 -1.43 -8.48 11.19
N LYS A 181 -2.63 -8.16 11.71
CA LYS A 181 -3.01 -6.77 11.98
C LYS A 181 -2.15 -6.14 13.06
N ILE A 182 -2.02 -6.78 14.23
CA ILE A 182 -1.29 -6.19 15.34
C ILE A 182 0.22 -6.09 15.09
N THR A 183 0.78 -6.97 14.26
CA THR A 183 2.19 -6.88 13.84
C THR A 183 2.46 -5.78 12.82
N THR A 184 1.42 -5.17 12.24
CA THR A 184 1.54 -4.03 11.31
C THR A 184 1.29 -2.68 11.96
N TYR A 185 0.81 -2.63 13.20
CA TYR A 185 0.50 -1.39 13.88
C TYR A 185 1.77 -0.71 14.42
N GLU A 186 1.87 0.60 14.23
CA GLU A 186 2.99 1.40 14.78
C GLU A 186 2.99 1.38 16.31
N LYS A 187 1.80 1.42 16.92
CA LYS A 187 1.59 1.34 18.37
C LYS A 187 0.41 0.44 18.69
N VAL A 188 0.48 -0.26 19.79
CA VAL A 188 -0.53 -1.24 20.23
C VAL A 188 -1.05 -0.87 21.63
N CYS A 189 -2.37 -0.89 21.80
CA CYS A 189 -3.01 -0.80 23.11
C CYS A 189 -3.25 -2.21 23.63
N SER A 190 -2.50 -2.59 24.64
CA SER A 190 -2.53 -3.96 25.18
C SER A 190 -3.61 -4.11 26.24
N VAL A 191 -4.63 -4.91 25.93
CA VAL A 191 -5.73 -5.25 26.85
C VAL A 191 -5.99 -6.75 26.74
N PRO A 192 -6.16 -7.48 27.87
CA PRO A 192 -6.59 -8.88 27.84
C PRO A 192 -7.96 -9.04 27.22
N ASN A 193 -8.12 -10.01 26.31
CA ASN A 193 -9.35 -10.28 25.59
C ASN A 193 -9.52 -11.76 25.31
N SER A 194 -10.78 -12.21 25.17
CA SER A 194 -11.09 -13.48 24.52
C SER A 194 -10.82 -13.41 23.03
N MET A 195 -10.33 -14.49 22.43
CA MET A 195 -10.02 -14.57 20.99
C MET A 195 -10.46 -15.91 20.40
N THR A 196 -10.63 -15.98 19.09
CA THR A 196 -11.13 -17.15 18.36
C THR A 196 -10.05 -17.67 17.42
N VAL A 197 -9.53 -18.87 17.65
CA VAL A 197 -8.61 -19.54 16.71
C VAL A 197 -9.42 -20.36 15.72
N LEU A 198 -9.56 -19.86 14.50
CA LEU A 198 -10.47 -20.42 13.48
C LEU A 198 -10.18 -21.89 13.11
N PRO A 199 -8.92 -22.31 12.85
CA PRO A 199 -8.64 -23.71 12.50
C PRO A 199 -9.05 -24.73 13.56
N GLU A 200 -9.08 -24.32 14.83
CA GLU A 200 -9.49 -25.16 15.94
C GLU A 200 -11.01 -25.16 16.16
N LEU A 201 -11.66 -23.99 15.99
CA LEU A 201 -13.05 -23.81 16.35
C LEU A 201 -14.04 -24.01 15.19
N LEU A 202 -13.64 -23.83 13.92
CA LEU A 202 -14.53 -24.12 12.78
C LEU A 202 -14.93 -25.60 12.67
N PRO A 203 -14.07 -26.61 12.96
CA PRO A 203 -14.49 -27.99 13.07
C PRO A 203 -15.57 -28.23 14.13
N CYS A 204 -15.50 -27.53 15.27
CA CYS A 204 -16.54 -27.59 16.30
C CYS A 204 -17.88 -27.03 15.78
N VAL A 205 -17.84 -25.94 14.99
CA VAL A 205 -19.07 -25.41 14.33
C VAL A 205 -19.70 -26.44 13.40
N LEU A 206 -18.89 -27.11 12.59
CA LEU A 206 -19.39 -28.15 11.68
C LEU A 206 -20.02 -29.32 12.45
N ASP A 207 -19.45 -29.71 13.58
CA ASP A 207 -20.00 -30.73 14.44
C ASP A 207 -21.31 -30.30 15.14
N MET A 208 -21.35 -29.06 15.68
CA MET A 208 -22.56 -28.44 16.24
C MET A 208 -23.71 -28.44 15.21
N MET A 209 -23.43 -28.16 13.96
CA MET A 209 -24.40 -28.19 12.86
C MET A 209 -24.92 -29.61 12.65
N LYS A 210 -24.03 -30.63 12.57
CA LYS A 210 -24.42 -32.05 12.43
C LYS A 210 -25.36 -32.50 13.55
N ASN A 211 -25.11 -32.02 14.76
CA ASN A 211 -25.88 -32.32 15.96
C ASN A 211 -27.10 -31.40 16.13
N LYS A 212 -27.33 -30.48 15.22
CA LYS A 212 -28.41 -29.46 15.30
C LYS A 212 -28.39 -28.70 16.63
N THR A 213 -27.23 -28.36 17.14
CA THR A 213 -27.07 -27.54 18.33
C THR A 213 -27.72 -26.17 18.09
N VAL A 214 -28.46 -25.66 19.06
CA VAL A 214 -29.17 -24.37 18.99
C VAL A 214 -28.85 -23.49 20.20
N GLY A 215 -29.27 -22.23 20.15
CA GLY A 215 -29.00 -21.20 21.15
C GLY A 215 -27.64 -20.55 20.91
N THR A 216 -27.23 -19.71 21.87
CA THR A 216 -25.98 -18.94 21.76
C THR A 216 -24.79 -19.74 22.30
N ILE A 217 -23.63 -19.65 21.63
CA ILE A 217 -22.33 -20.19 22.08
C ILE A 217 -21.28 -19.08 22.00
N ASN A 218 -20.56 -18.87 23.10
CA ASN A 218 -19.34 -18.08 23.10
C ASN A 218 -18.21 -18.86 22.42
N LEU A 219 -18.00 -18.64 21.13
CA LEU A 219 -17.05 -19.38 20.30
C LEU A 219 -15.67 -18.74 20.33
N THR A 220 -15.06 -18.75 21.52
CA THR A 220 -13.67 -18.31 21.75
C THR A 220 -12.89 -19.39 22.47
N ASN A 221 -11.57 -19.41 22.30
CA ASN A 221 -10.74 -20.31 23.07
C ASN A 221 -10.77 -19.93 24.55
N PRO A 222 -10.75 -20.91 25.49
CA PRO A 222 -10.72 -20.66 26.93
C PRO A 222 -9.57 -19.76 27.35
N GLY A 223 -9.83 -18.87 28.31
CA GLY A 223 -8.83 -17.96 28.90
C GLY A 223 -8.71 -16.63 28.19
N LEU A 224 -7.75 -15.83 28.66
CA LEU A 224 -7.45 -14.48 28.21
C LEU A 224 -6.04 -14.39 27.65
N ILE A 225 -5.87 -13.54 26.61
CA ILE A 225 -4.57 -13.16 26.09
C ILE A 225 -4.57 -11.67 25.72
N SER A 226 -3.49 -10.96 26.03
CA SER A 226 -3.31 -9.56 25.66
C SER A 226 -2.56 -9.43 24.33
N HIS A 227 -2.63 -8.25 23.73
CA HIS A 227 -1.87 -7.95 22.53
C HIS A 227 -0.35 -8.10 22.74
N ASN A 228 0.15 -7.63 23.90
CA ASN A 228 1.57 -7.76 24.23
C ASN A 228 2.00 -9.21 24.33
N GLU A 229 1.23 -10.06 25.03
CA GLU A 229 1.56 -11.49 25.12
C GLU A 229 1.64 -12.16 23.75
N ILE A 230 0.76 -11.80 22.82
CA ILE A 230 0.85 -12.31 21.43
C ILE A 230 2.11 -11.79 20.73
N LEU A 231 2.43 -10.51 20.88
CA LEU A 231 3.59 -9.89 20.22
C LEU A 231 4.92 -10.37 20.83
N ASP A 232 4.96 -10.65 22.13
CA ASP A 232 6.11 -11.27 22.80
C ASP A 232 6.32 -12.71 22.30
N MET A 233 5.23 -13.50 22.17
CA MET A 233 5.29 -14.83 21.56
C MET A 233 5.68 -14.75 20.07
N PHE A 234 5.23 -13.73 19.36
CA PHE A 234 5.60 -13.52 17.94
C PHE A 234 7.10 -13.22 17.83
N GLN A 235 7.64 -12.38 18.69
CA GLN A 235 9.08 -12.13 18.76
C GLN A 235 9.87 -13.39 19.11
N GLU A 236 9.40 -14.18 20.09
CA GLU A 236 10.06 -15.44 20.49
C GLU A 236 10.07 -16.49 19.36
N ILE A 237 8.94 -16.66 18.67
CA ILE A 237 8.71 -17.80 17.78
C ILE A 237 8.97 -17.45 16.30
N VAL A 238 8.51 -16.28 15.86
CA VAL A 238 8.44 -15.95 14.43
C VAL A 238 9.59 -15.04 14.00
N ASP A 239 9.74 -13.89 14.65
CA ASP A 239 10.70 -12.85 14.28
C ASP A 239 11.42 -12.28 15.52
N PRO A 240 12.63 -12.78 15.86
CA PRO A 240 13.39 -12.31 17.01
C PRO A 240 13.75 -10.80 16.98
N ASP A 241 13.76 -10.20 15.80
CA ASP A 241 14.07 -8.77 15.63
C ASP A 241 12.83 -7.88 15.68
N PHE A 242 11.64 -8.47 15.79
CA PHE A 242 10.39 -7.72 15.87
C PHE A 242 10.36 -6.84 17.13
N THR A 243 9.92 -5.59 16.96
CA THR A 243 9.74 -4.65 18.08
C THR A 243 8.43 -3.89 17.92
N TYR A 244 7.80 -3.56 19.02
CA TYR A 244 6.56 -2.80 19.04
C TYR A 244 6.60 -1.72 20.13
N LYS A 245 5.66 -0.77 20.06
CA LYS A 245 5.46 0.27 21.05
C LYS A 245 4.04 0.22 21.58
N ASN A 246 3.87 0.55 22.85
CA ASN A 246 2.54 0.69 23.43
C ASN A 246 2.08 2.15 23.48
N PHE A 247 0.77 2.33 23.54
CA PHE A 247 0.09 3.56 23.92
C PHE A 247 -1.09 3.24 24.84
N THR A 248 -1.56 4.24 25.58
CA THR A 248 -2.64 4.07 26.54
C THR A 248 -4.00 3.97 25.85
N GLN A 249 -5.03 3.51 26.58
CA GLN A 249 -6.41 3.51 26.07
C GLN A 249 -6.92 4.94 25.78
N GLU A 250 -6.46 5.94 26.53
CA GLU A 250 -6.80 7.35 26.32
C GLU A 250 -6.19 7.88 25.02
N GLU A 251 -4.91 7.61 24.78
CA GLU A 251 -4.24 7.94 23.52
C GLU A 251 -4.90 7.22 22.34
N GLN A 252 -5.32 5.96 22.51
CA GLN A 252 -6.04 5.21 21.49
C GLN A 252 -7.38 5.86 21.13
N ARG A 253 -8.17 6.27 22.14
CA ARG A 253 -9.48 6.94 21.93
C ARG A 253 -9.33 8.25 21.16
N ALA A 254 -8.23 8.97 21.35
CA ALA A 254 -7.99 10.25 20.67
C ALA A 254 -7.80 10.12 19.14
N ILE A 255 -7.40 8.93 18.64
CA ILE A 255 -7.10 8.72 17.22
C ILE A 255 -8.10 7.84 16.46
N LEU A 256 -8.97 7.11 17.15
CA LEU A 256 -9.94 6.21 16.54
C LEU A 256 -11.32 6.87 16.41
N ALA A 257 -12.02 6.54 15.30
CA ALA A 257 -13.38 7.02 15.07
C ALA A 257 -14.43 6.36 15.97
N ALA A 258 -14.10 5.20 16.58
CA ALA A 258 -14.97 4.43 17.46
C ALA A 258 -14.19 3.80 18.61
N ASP A 259 -14.83 3.67 19.78
CA ASP A 259 -14.30 2.91 20.90
C ASP A 259 -14.12 1.43 20.55
N ARG A 260 -13.20 0.76 21.24
CA ARG A 260 -12.92 -0.67 21.10
C ARG A 260 -13.50 -1.46 22.25
N SER A 261 -14.19 -2.55 21.91
CA SER A 261 -14.72 -3.53 22.86
C SER A 261 -13.57 -4.38 23.44
N ASN A 262 -13.50 -4.45 24.75
CA ASN A 262 -12.56 -5.33 25.48
C ASN A 262 -13.36 -6.11 26.52
N ASN A 263 -13.23 -7.45 26.52
CA ASN A 263 -13.99 -8.30 27.43
C ASN A 263 -13.43 -9.71 27.51
N PHE A 264 -13.92 -10.45 28.50
CA PHE A 264 -13.77 -11.89 28.64
C PHE A 264 -15.12 -12.58 28.40
N LEU A 265 -15.18 -13.50 27.46
CA LEU A 265 -16.32 -14.37 27.24
C LEU A 265 -16.13 -15.69 27.99
N GLU A 266 -17.07 -16.05 28.82
CA GLU A 266 -17.09 -17.30 29.56
C GLU A 266 -17.34 -18.46 28.57
N THR A 267 -16.60 -19.58 28.71
CA THR A 267 -16.55 -20.67 27.72
C THR A 267 -16.97 -22.03 28.25
N THR A 268 -17.52 -22.12 29.46
CA THR A 268 -17.91 -23.40 30.11
C THR A 268 -18.82 -24.25 29.23
N ARG A 269 -19.77 -23.62 28.52
CA ARG A 269 -20.65 -24.33 27.60
C ARG A 269 -19.86 -24.95 26.43
N LEU A 270 -18.94 -24.22 25.83
CA LEU A 270 -18.07 -24.73 24.76
C LEU A 270 -17.15 -25.84 25.27
N GLU A 271 -16.51 -25.65 26.41
CA GLU A 271 -15.60 -26.62 27.02
C GLU A 271 -16.32 -27.93 27.42
N THR A 272 -17.57 -27.84 27.86
CA THR A 272 -18.40 -29.02 28.13
C THR A 272 -18.69 -29.81 26.87
N LEU A 273 -18.96 -29.14 25.75
CA LEU A 273 -19.23 -29.79 24.46
C LEU A 273 -17.94 -30.30 23.79
N TYR A 274 -16.85 -29.56 23.94
CA TYR A 274 -15.56 -29.81 23.26
C TYR A 274 -14.37 -29.64 24.21
N PRO A 275 -14.15 -30.59 25.15
CA PRO A 275 -13.08 -30.50 26.15
C PRO A 275 -11.67 -30.53 25.58
N GLN A 276 -11.53 -30.85 24.27
CA GLN A 276 -10.25 -30.82 23.56
C GLN A 276 -9.85 -29.43 23.09
N VAL A 277 -10.72 -28.42 23.15
CA VAL A 277 -10.39 -27.03 22.76
C VAL A 277 -9.36 -26.49 23.73
N LYS A 278 -8.24 -26.04 23.18
CA LYS A 278 -7.09 -25.56 23.95
C LYS A 278 -7.31 -24.16 24.51
N ASN A 279 -6.58 -23.87 25.61
CA ASN A 279 -6.46 -22.49 26.12
C ASN A 279 -5.89 -21.58 25.03
N ILE A 280 -6.35 -20.34 25.01
CA ILE A 280 -5.98 -19.36 23.98
C ILE A 280 -4.46 -19.17 23.83
N LYS A 281 -3.70 -19.19 24.93
CA LYS A 281 -2.23 -19.02 24.90
C LYS A 281 -1.53 -20.18 24.21
N GLU A 282 -2.02 -21.38 24.41
CA GLU A 282 -1.51 -22.58 23.74
C GLU A 282 -1.86 -22.57 22.26
N SER A 283 -3.12 -22.29 21.92
CA SER A 283 -3.58 -22.21 20.54
C SER A 283 -2.86 -21.12 19.75
N VAL A 284 -2.60 -19.95 20.34
CA VAL A 284 -1.83 -18.89 19.70
C VAL A 284 -0.40 -19.33 19.43
N ARG A 285 0.24 -20.06 20.36
CA ARG A 285 1.60 -20.60 20.17
C ARG A 285 1.65 -21.55 18.96
N ASP A 286 0.67 -22.44 18.83
CA ASP A 286 0.56 -23.36 17.69
C ASP A 286 0.35 -22.60 16.37
N MET A 287 -0.50 -21.57 16.39
CA MET A 287 -0.72 -20.73 15.20
C MET A 287 0.53 -19.95 14.80
N LEU A 288 1.30 -19.45 15.76
CA LEU A 288 2.56 -18.76 15.49
C LEU A 288 3.63 -19.68 14.89
N GLN A 289 3.65 -20.96 15.26
CA GLN A 289 4.54 -21.94 14.62
C GLN A 289 4.17 -22.17 13.15
N SER A 290 2.87 -22.26 12.85
CA SER A 290 2.37 -22.35 11.47
C SER A 290 2.64 -21.05 10.70
N TYR A 291 2.42 -19.92 11.34
CA TYR A 291 2.66 -18.59 10.80
C TYR A 291 4.14 -18.39 10.41
N LYS A 292 5.07 -18.89 11.23
CA LYS A 292 6.52 -18.85 10.96
C LYS A 292 6.88 -19.52 9.64
N ALA A 293 6.21 -20.64 9.29
CA ALA A 293 6.49 -21.38 8.07
C ALA A 293 6.21 -20.56 6.79
N THR A 294 5.30 -19.59 6.88
CA THR A 294 4.92 -18.70 5.77
C THR A 294 5.40 -17.27 5.97
N TYR A 295 5.99 -16.96 7.13
CA TYR A 295 6.38 -15.60 7.48
C TYR A 295 7.58 -15.12 6.67
N VAL A 296 7.35 -14.06 5.92
CA VAL A 296 8.43 -13.26 5.35
C VAL A 296 8.60 -12.04 6.26
N PRO A 297 9.74 -11.87 6.94
CA PRO A 297 9.99 -10.69 7.75
C PRO A 297 9.74 -9.43 6.91
N LYS A 298 8.86 -8.55 7.38
CA LYS A 298 8.85 -7.19 6.83
C LYS A 298 10.20 -6.61 7.21
N MET A 299 11.08 -6.47 6.24
CA MET A 299 12.31 -5.70 6.44
C MET A 299 11.86 -4.36 7.04
N LYS A 300 12.44 -4.01 8.19
CA LYS A 300 12.17 -2.70 8.81
C LYS A 300 12.34 -1.67 7.71
N PRO A 301 11.44 -0.68 7.57
CA PRO A 301 11.73 0.43 6.68
C PRO A 301 13.12 0.90 7.05
N VAL A 302 14.04 0.78 6.12
CA VAL A 302 15.40 1.28 6.31
C VAL A 302 15.19 2.72 6.69
N LYS A 303 15.50 3.10 7.94
CA LYS A 303 15.62 4.52 8.26
C LYS A 303 16.77 5.00 7.42
N ILE A 304 16.42 5.51 6.24
CA ILE A 304 17.37 6.17 5.37
C ILE A 304 17.94 7.29 6.23
N ASP A 305 19.20 7.13 6.58
CA ASP A 305 19.87 8.12 7.42
C ASP A 305 20.00 9.41 6.61
N THR A 306 19.09 10.33 6.85
CA THR A 306 19.06 11.64 6.22
C THR A 306 20.03 12.63 6.88
N SER A 307 20.78 12.20 7.91
CA SER A 307 21.61 13.06 8.76
C SER A 307 22.95 13.48 8.12
N ASP A 308 23.34 12.90 6.98
CA ASP A 308 24.63 13.17 6.36
C ASP A 308 24.56 14.29 5.34
N ILE A 309 25.25 15.38 5.63
CA ILE A 309 25.55 16.54 4.78
C ILE A 309 24.40 17.55 4.73
N CYS A 310 24.48 18.54 5.59
CA CYS A 310 23.66 19.75 5.52
C CYS A 310 24.41 20.86 4.77
N PHE A 311 23.80 21.45 3.76
CA PHE A 311 24.34 22.55 2.97
C PHE A 311 23.85 23.92 3.50
N GLU A 312 23.82 24.10 4.81
CA GLU A 312 23.22 25.30 5.45
C GLU A 312 23.81 26.64 4.94
N GLU A 313 25.11 26.69 4.70
CA GLU A 313 25.77 27.92 4.24
C GLU A 313 25.42 28.28 2.79
N GLU A 314 25.24 27.27 1.93
CA GLU A 314 24.80 27.43 0.54
C GLU A 314 23.33 27.81 0.47
N VAL A 315 22.51 27.19 1.30
CA VAL A 315 21.06 27.44 1.39
C VAL A 315 20.77 28.89 1.84
N LYS A 316 21.52 29.42 2.79
CA LYS A 316 21.37 30.83 3.22
C LYS A 316 21.53 31.85 2.09
N LYS A 317 22.22 31.49 1.01
CA LYS A 317 22.40 32.33 -0.18
C LYS A 317 21.29 32.18 -1.22
N MET A 318 20.43 31.17 -1.05
CA MET A 318 19.35 30.89 -1.97
C MET A 318 18.15 31.81 -1.68
N LYS A 319 17.69 32.55 -2.69
CA LYS A 319 16.48 33.39 -2.57
C LYS A 319 15.22 32.55 -2.72
N SER A 320 15.11 31.82 -3.82
CA SER A 320 14.07 30.84 -4.04
C SER A 320 14.48 29.81 -5.08
N LEU A 321 13.81 28.64 -5.04
CA LEU A 321 13.98 27.51 -5.95
C LEU A 321 12.73 27.34 -6.82
N PHE A 322 12.90 27.44 -8.13
CA PHE A 322 11.84 27.17 -9.11
C PHE A 322 12.02 25.78 -9.68
N ILE A 323 10.99 24.95 -9.54
CA ILE A 323 10.99 23.56 -9.98
C ILE A 323 9.90 23.36 -11.02
N THR A 324 10.23 22.86 -12.19
CA THR A 324 9.23 22.45 -13.18
C THR A 324 9.07 20.93 -13.17
N GLY A 325 7.86 20.44 -13.35
CA GLY A 325 7.59 18.99 -13.27
C GLY A 325 7.61 18.43 -11.85
N GLY A 326 7.42 19.30 -10.84
CA GLY A 326 7.50 18.90 -9.45
C GLY A 326 6.26 18.17 -8.90
N ALA A 327 5.18 18.06 -9.67
CA ALA A 327 4.05 17.17 -9.37
C ALA A 327 4.23 15.76 -9.97
N GLY A 328 5.27 15.55 -10.80
CA GLY A 328 5.67 14.26 -11.34
C GLY A 328 6.48 13.42 -10.35
N PHE A 329 6.85 12.21 -10.77
CA PHE A 329 7.55 11.22 -9.93
C PHE A 329 8.86 11.73 -9.32
N ILE A 330 9.88 12.07 -10.13
CA ILE A 330 11.20 12.45 -9.63
C ILE A 330 11.14 13.82 -8.94
N GLY A 331 10.42 14.79 -9.54
CA GLY A 331 10.30 16.13 -8.99
C GLY A 331 9.63 16.18 -7.62
N SER A 332 8.59 15.39 -7.40
CA SER A 332 7.91 15.32 -6.09
C SER A 332 8.78 14.70 -5.00
N ASN A 333 9.53 13.64 -5.32
CA ASN A 333 10.47 13.04 -4.37
C ASN A 333 11.59 14.03 -3.98
N PHE A 334 12.09 14.81 -4.94
CA PHE A 334 13.05 15.87 -4.64
C PHE A 334 12.42 16.97 -3.76
N ILE A 335 11.21 17.44 -4.07
CA ILE A 335 10.51 18.46 -3.28
C ILE A 335 10.27 17.96 -1.85
N ASN A 336 9.80 16.72 -1.70
CA ASN A 336 9.52 16.11 -0.39
C ASN A 336 10.77 16.00 0.47
N LEU A 337 11.91 15.63 -0.12
CA LEU A 337 13.20 15.60 0.57
C LEU A 337 13.67 17.03 0.90
N PHE A 338 13.72 17.92 -0.09
CA PHE A 338 14.31 19.24 0.02
C PHE A 338 13.56 20.14 1.01
N CYS A 339 12.24 20.20 0.93
CA CYS A 339 11.43 21.05 1.81
C CYS A 339 11.45 20.57 3.28
N LYS A 340 11.56 19.26 3.53
CA LYS A 340 11.75 18.74 4.89
C LYS A 340 13.08 19.15 5.49
N LYS A 341 14.13 19.15 4.68
CA LYS A 341 15.49 19.45 5.09
C LYS A 341 15.75 20.95 5.20
N TYR A 342 15.11 21.74 4.33
CA TYR A 342 15.28 23.19 4.24
C TYR A 342 13.93 23.92 4.24
N PRO A 343 13.19 23.88 5.37
CA PRO A 343 11.82 24.38 5.44
C PRO A 343 11.68 25.90 5.22
N ASP A 344 12.76 26.66 5.38
CA ASP A 344 12.77 28.13 5.24
C ASP A 344 12.97 28.57 3.78
N VAL A 345 13.33 27.67 2.87
CA VAL A 345 13.56 28.04 1.45
C VAL A 345 12.21 28.13 0.73
N LYS A 346 11.99 29.25 0.03
CA LYS A 346 10.82 29.40 -0.83
C LYS A 346 10.96 28.49 -2.06
N VAL A 347 10.01 27.58 -2.24
CA VAL A 347 9.92 26.68 -3.38
C VAL A 347 8.70 27.00 -4.23
N ILE A 348 8.90 27.22 -5.52
CA ILE A 348 7.84 27.42 -6.50
C ILE A 348 7.81 26.21 -7.42
N ASN A 349 6.76 25.41 -7.32
CA ASN A 349 6.53 24.22 -8.15
C ASN A 349 5.61 24.58 -9.32
N PHE A 350 6.11 24.41 -10.55
CA PHE A 350 5.39 24.68 -11.79
C PHE A 350 5.15 23.38 -12.55
N ASP A 351 3.90 23.01 -12.77
CA ASP A 351 3.55 21.76 -13.42
C ASP A 351 2.28 21.89 -14.26
N ALA A 352 2.23 21.20 -15.40
CA ALA A 352 1.08 21.20 -16.31
C ALA A 352 0.01 20.16 -15.93
N LEU A 353 0.28 19.32 -14.94
CA LEU A 353 -0.57 18.22 -14.48
C LEU A 353 -1.05 17.32 -15.63
N TYR A 354 -0.11 16.90 -16.48
CA TYR A 354 -0.40 15.88 -17.44
C TYR A 354 -0.70 14.55 -16.73
N TYR A 355 -1.09 13.52 -17.48
CA TYR A 355 -1.62 12.26 -16.96
C TYR A 355 -0.84 11.60 -15.81
N CYS A 356 0.47 11.84 -15.70
CA CYS A 356 1.33 11.32 -14.64
C CYS A 356 1.68 12.33 -13.54
N GLY A 357 1.16 13.57 -13.63
CA GLY A 357 1.36 14.62 -12.63
C GLY A 357 0.19 14.66 -11.63
N ASP A 358 0.50 14.54 -10.33
CA ASP A 358 -0.48 14.70 -9.26
C ASP A 358 0.06 15.63 -8.17
N LYS A 359 -0.72 16.66 -7.80
CA LYS A 359 -0.39 17.56 -6.69
C LYS A 359 -0.17 16.82 -5.37
N ASN A 360 -0.86 15.67 -5.19
CA ASN A 360 -0.77 14.84 -3.98
C ASN A 360 0.56 14.06 -3.86
N ASN A 361 1.36 13.98 -4.91
CA ASN A 361 2.72 13.45 -4.84
C ASN A 361 3.63 14.30 -3.94
N VAL A 362 3.32 15.59 -3.78
CA VAL A 362 3.94 16.44 -2.76
C VAL A 362 3.17 16.30 -1.45
N GLU A 363 3.85 16.01 -0.36
CA GLU A 363 3.26 15.76 0.94
C GLU A 363 2.39 16.93 1.43
N LYS A 364 1.27 16.60 2.08
CA LYS A 364 0.30 17.60 2.54
C LYS A 364 0.93 18.70 3.40
N ALA A 365 1.81 18.34 4.34
CA ALA A 365 2.48 19.30 5.22
C ALA A 365 3.32 20.32 4.44
N ILE A 366 3.94 19.91 3.32
CA ILE A 366 4.72 20.80 2.44
C ILE A 366 3.76 21.66 1.62
N ARG A 367 2.70 21.10 1.05
CA ARG A 367 1.71 21.85 0.27
C ARG A 367 1.01 22.95 1.07
N GLU A 368 0.88 22.78 2.37
CA GLU A 368 0.26 23.73 3.31
C GLU A 368 1.30 24.69 3.94
N SER A 369 2.59 24.52 3.64
CA SER A 369 3.65 25.42 4.12
C SER A 369 3.59 26.79 3.43
N PRO A 370 3.83 27.89 4.16
CA PRO A 370 3.88 29.25 3.58
C PRO A 370 5.04 29.43 2.59
N ASN A 371 6.06 28.59 2.63
CA ASN A 371 7.23 28.66 1.76
C ASN A 371 7.07 27.81 0.48
N TYR A 372 5.96 27.11 0.30
CA TYR A 372 5.66 26.35 -0.91
C TYR A 372 4.54 27.01 -1.71
N THR A 373 4.76 27.17 -3.02
CA THR A 373 3.76 27.68 -3.95
C THR A 373 3.62 26.73 -5.13
N PHE A 374 2.41 26.28 -5.43
CA PHE A 374 2.12 25.52 -6.63
C PHE A 374 1.51 26.44 -7.70
N ILE A 375 2.05 26.38 -8.92
CA ILE A 375 1.54 27.09 -10.10
C ILE A 375 1.23 26.06 -11.18
N GLU A 376 -0.05 25.91 -11.53
CA GLU A 376 -0.45 25.09 -12.67
C GLU A 376 -0.21 25.84 -13.98
N GLY A 377 0.60 25.25 -14.86
CA GLY A 377 0.93 25.91 -16.11
C GLY A 377 1.80 25.07 -17.04
N ASN A 378 1.78 25.40 -18.31
CA ASN A 378 2.52 24.72 -19.36
C ASN A 378 3.72 25.54 -19.80
N LEU A 379 4.89 24.92 -19.98
CA LEU A 379 6.12 25.57 -20.45
C LEU A 379 5.99 26.22 -21.83
N ARG A 380 5.00 25.82 -22.64
CA ARG A 380 4.67 26.49 -23.90
C ARG A 380 4.07 27.90 -23.70
N SER A 381 3.61 28.22 -22.49
CA SER A 381 3.02 29.52 -22.14
C SER A 381 4.11 30.53 -21.76
N PHE A 382 4.83 31.04 -22.76
CA PHE A 382 5.94 31.99 -22.55
C PHE A 382 5.54 33.22 -21.71
N GLY A 383 4.32 33.75 -21.93
CA GLY A 383 3.81 34.90 -21.17
C GLY A 383 3.67 34.60 -19.67
N LEU A 384 3.29 33.38 -19.29
CA LEU A 384 3.21 32.96 -17.89
C LEU A 384 4.61 32.84 -17.27
N LEU A 385 5.57 32.24 -18.00
CA LEU A 385 6.96 32.17 -17.54
C LEU A 385 7.56 33.54 -17.34
N LYS A 386 7.34 34.48 -18.29
CA LYS A 386 7.74 35.88 -18.17
C LYS A 386 7.20 36.50 -16.88
N TYR A 387 5.90 36.37 -16.62
CA TYR A 387 5.26 36.90 -15.41
C TYR A 387 5.91 36.32 -14.14
N ILE A 388 6.09 35.00 -14.08
CA ILE A 388 6.67 34.32 -12.92
C ILE A 388 8.08 34.86 -12.62
N PHE A 389 8.94 34.99 -13.64
CA PHE A 389 10.31 35.47 -13.44
C PHE A 389 10.43 36.99 -13.16
N GLN A 390 9.42 37.76 -13.54
CA GLN A 390 9.34 39.17 -13.18
C GLN A 390 8.87 39.40 -11.74
N GLU A 391 7.93 38.58 -11.25
CA GLU A 391 7.29 38.75 -9.94
C GLU A 391 8.02 38.03 -8.81
N ASN A 392 8.99 37.16 -9.12
CA ASN A 392 9.68 36.36 -8.10
C ASN A 392 11.20 36.46 -8.23
N GLU A 393 11.89 36.55 -7.08
CA GLU A 393 13.35 36.52 -7.02
C GLU A 393 13.88 35.09 -7.08
N ILE A 394 13.85 34.46 -8.26
CA ILE A 394 14.26 33.08 -8.47
C ILE A 394 15.77 33.01 -8.66
N SER A 395 16.47 32.35 -7.73
CA SER A 395 17.94 32.20 -7.80
C SER A 395 18.36 30.84 -8.38
N HIS A 396 17.54 29.80 -8.19
CA HIS A 396 17.85 28.46 -8.65
C HIS A 396 16.67 27.85 -9.40
N VAL A 397 16.99 27.10 -10.44
CA VAL A 397 15.99 26.40 -11.27
C VAL A 397 16.39 24.94 -11.41
N ILE A 398 15.43 24.01 -11.21
CA ILE A 398 15.58 22.60 -11.59
C ILE A 398 14.45 22.25 -12.55
N HIS A 399 14.82 21.81 -13.73
CA HIS A 399 13.89 21.53 -14.81
C HIS A 399 13.67 20.02 -14.97
N PHE A 400 12.69 19.45 -14.22
CA PHE A 400 12.27 18.05 -14.33
C PHE A 400 11.19 17.83 -15.40
N ALA A 401 10.42 18.86 -15.76
CA ALA A 401 9.28 18.71 -16.66
C ALA A 401 9.70 18.16 -18.03
N ALA A 402 9.14 17.01 -18.38
CA ALA A 402 9.30 16.36 -19.67
C ALA A 402 8.21 15.33 -19.90
N GLN A 403 7.87 15.07 -21.17
CA GLN A 403 7.22 13.84 -21.57
C GLN A 403 8.27 12.72 -21.52
N SER A 404 8.01 11.61 -20.80
CA SER A 404 9.03 10.61 -20.47
C SER A 404 8.66 9.16 -20.83
N HIS A 405 7.50 8.90 -21.43
CA HIS A 405 7.08 7.55 -21.79
C HIS A 405 7.50 7.20 -23.21
N VAL A 406 8.46 6.29 -23.37
CA VAL A 406 9.04 5.93 -24.66
C VAL A 406 7.97 5.44 -25.65
N GLN A 407 7.07 4.54 -25.23
CA GLN A 407 6.02 4.01 -26.12
C GLN A 407 5.13 5.11 -26.67
N ASN A 408 4.67 6.05 -25.83
CA ASN A 408 3.84 7.15 -26.27
C ASN A 408 4.58 8.10 -27.24
N SER A 409 5.92 8.13 -27.20
CA SER A 409 6.71 8.97 -28.10
C SER A 409 6.68 8.48 -29.55
N PHE A 410 6.45 7.19 -29.78
CA PHE A 410 6.26 6.66 -31.13
C PHE A 410 4.91 7.08 -31.73
N GLU A 411 3.88 7.19 -30.88
CA GLU A 411 2.53 7.55 -31.32
C GLU A 411 2.35 9.07 -31.45
N ASN A 412 2.98 9.86 -30.58
CA ASN A 412 2.78 11.31 -30.44
C ASN A 412 4.10 12.11 -30.47
N SER A 413 5.03 11.79 -31.37
CA SER A 413 6.38 12.39 -31.42
C SER A 413 6.38 13.92 -31.51
N LEU A 414 5.42 14.53 -32.22
CA LEU A 414 5.30 15.99 -32.31
C LEU A 414 4.99 16.65 -30.95
N GLN A 415 4.15 16.03 -30.14
CA GLN A 415 3.86 16.50 -28.79
C GLN A 415 5.12 16.48 -27.92
N TYR A 416 5.94 15.43 -28.04
CA TYR A 416 7.23 15.33 -27.35
C TYR A 416 8.19 16.43 -27.76
N THR A 417 8.26 16.76 -29.04
CA THR A 417 9.07 17.89 -29.55
C THR A 417 8.59 19.22 -28.97
N GLN A 418 7.28 19.45 -28.95
CA GLN A 418 6.71 20.67 -28.38
C GLN A 418 6.94 20.82 -26.89
N ASP A 419 6.78 19.75 -26.12
CA ASP A 419 6.90 19.80 -24.66
C ASP A 419 8.37 19.75 -24.23
N ASN A 420 9.18 18.84 -24.79
CA ASN A 420 10.55 18.65 -24.34
C ASN A 420 11.52 19.67 -24.93
N ILE A 421 11.44 19.98 -26.24
CA ILE A 421 12.35 20.93 -26.89
C ILE A 421 11.85 22.36 -26.75
N LEU A 422 10.64 22.64 -27.30
CA LEU A 422 10.13 24.03 -27.30
C LEU A 422 9.83 24.51 -25.86
N GLY A 423 9.27 23.63 -25.00
CA GLY A 423 9.06 23.96 -23.60
C GLY A 423 10.34 24.33 -22.87
N THR A 424 11.41 23.51 -23.05
CA THR A 424 12.75 23.82 -22.51
C THR A 424 13.29 25.13 -23.07
N HIS A 425 13.20 25.35 -24.38
CA HIS A 425 13.65 26.59 -25.01
C HIS A 425 12.93 27.82 -24.43
N ASN A 426 11.61 27.78 -24.28
CA ASN A 426 10.84 28.85 -23.66
C ASN A 426 11.30 29.13 -22.22
N LEU A 427 11.58 28.10 -21.45
CA LEU A 427 12.05 28.23 -20.07
C LEU A 427 13.45 28.88 -20.03
N LEU A 428 14.35 28.44 -20.89
CA LEU A 428 15.71 29.03 -21.01
C LEU A 428 15.63 30.50 -21.40
N GLU A 429 14.85 30.82 -22.44
CA GLU A 429 14.72 32.19 -22.94
C GLU A 429 14.05 33.11 -21.91
N ALA A 430 13.00 32.66 -21.23
CA ALA A 430 12.34 33.43 -20.19
C ALA A 430 13.29 33.69 -18.99
N ASN A 431 14.09 32.71 -18.60
CA ASN A 431 15.14 32.89 -17.58
C ASN A 431 16.19 33.93 -18.04
N ARG A 432 16.72 33.79 -19.26
CA ARG A 432 17.73 34.68 -19.81
C ARG A 432 17.28 36.15 -19.84
N VAL A 433 16.04 36.37 -20.26
CA VAL A 433 15.55 37.74 -20.50
C VAL A 433 14.98 38.37 -19.23
N TYR A 434 14.26 37.61 -18.41
CA TYR A 434 13.45 38.17 -17.31
C TYR A 434 13.97 37.83 -15.92
N ASN A 435 14.80 36.78 -15.75
CA ASN A 435 15.35 36.40 -14.46
C ASN A 435 16.74 37.00 -14.23
N LYS A 436 16.80 38.08 -13.49
CA LYS A 436 18.07 38.78 -13.17
C LYS A 436 18.82 38.15 -11.98
N ASN A 437 18.20 37.22 -11.29
CA ASN A 437 18.74 36.66 -10.04
C ASN A 437 19.29 35.22 -10.22
N LEU A 438 19.30 34.69 -11.45
CA LEU A 438 19.68 33.32 -11.72
C LEU A 438 21.15 33.05 -11.34
N VAL A 439 21.33 32.14 -10.38
CA VAL A 439 22.63 31.66 -9.91
C VAL A 439 22.96 30.29 -10.51
N LYS A 440 21.96 29.42 -10.63
CA LYS A 440 22.14 28.07 -11.16
C LYS A 440 20.87 27.55 -11.81
N PHE A 441 21.03 26.88 -12.94
CA PHE A 441 19.97 26.18 -13.67
C PHE A 441 20.38 24.74 -13.90
N ILE A 442 19.61 23.76 -13.41
CA ILE A 442 19.83 22.33 -13.65
C ILE A 442 18.84 21.85 -14.69
N HIS A 443 19.33 21.39 -15.84
CA HIS A 443 18.55 20.72 -16.87
C HIS A 443 18.63 19.21 -16.66
N VAL A 444 17.48 18.56 -16.43
CA VAL A 444 17.39 17.12 -16.22
C VAL A 444 17.19 16.41 -17.56
N SER A 445 18.19 15.65 -17.99
CA SER A 445 18.19 14.78 -19.16
C SER A 445 18.09 13.30 -18.74
N THR A 446 18.41 12.38 -19.62
CA THR A 446 18.33 10.92 -19.44
C THR A 446 19.57 10.24 -20.01
N ASP A 447 19.89 9.05 -19.55
CA ASP A 447 20.92 8.18 -20.11
C ASP A 447 20.59 7.70 -21.54
N GLU A 448 19.31 7.63 -21.89
CA GLU A 448 18.87 7.23 -23.24
C GLU A 448 19.41 8.13 -24.36
N VAL A 449 19.86 9.35 -24.03
CA VAL A 449 20.51 10.23 -25.03
C VAL A 449 21.83 9.68 -25.56
N TYR A 450 22.47 8.77 -24.83
CA TYR A 450 23.71 8.10 -25.26
C TYR A 450 23.46 6.95 -26.24
N GLY A 451 22.23 6.44 -26.34
CA GLY A 451 21.93 5.17 -27.01
C GLY A 451 22.42 3.96 -26.23
N GLU A 452 22.38 2.81 -26.84
CA GLU A 452 22.69 1.52 -26.24
C GLU A 452 24.13 1.40 -25.73
N SER A 453 24.31 0.73 -24.60
CA SER A 453 25.62 0.40 -24.05
C SER A 453 25.97 -1.05 -24.38
N MET A 454 27.21 -1.30 -24.83
CA MET A 454 27.68 -2.65 -25.14
C MET A 454 27.78 -3.51 -23.88
N LEU A 455 27.42 -4.80 -23.98
CA LEU A 455 27.62 -5.79 -22.91
C LEU A 455 29.08 -6.20 -22.78
N GLU A 456 29.81 -6.21 -23.91
CA GLU A 456 31.23 -6.59 -24.02
C GLU A 456 31.98 -5.54 -24.84
N GLY A 457 33.28 -5.36 -24.54
CA GLY A 457 34.17 -4.46 -25.28
C GLY A 457 34.80 -3.36 -24.42
N ASP A 458 35.52 -2.43 -25.08
CA ASP A 458 36.26 -1.36 -24.40
C ASP A 458 35.33 -0.28 -23.79
N GLU A 459 34.07 -0.18 -24.22
CA GLU A 459 33.08 0.80 -23.74
C GLU A 459 31.96 0.11 -22.95
N LYS A 460 32.28 -0.38 -21.74
CA LYS A 460 31.31 -1.06 -20.87
C LYS A 460 30.24 -0.12 -20.31
N HIS A 461 30.54 1.17 -20.17
CA HIS A 461 29.65 2.19 -19.65
C HIS A 461 29.86 3.54 -20.35
N LYS A 462 28.79 4.33 -20.43
CA LYS A 462 28.86 5.68 -20.99
C LYS A 462 29.33 6.67 -19.91
N THR A 463 30.16 7.61 -20.32
CA THR A 463 30.61 8.73 -19.49
C THR A 463 30.01 10.02 -19.99
N GLU A 464 30.20 11.12 -19.27
CA GLU A 464 29.71 12.45 -19.66
C GLU A 464 30.31 12.96 -20.99
N GLN A 465 31.43 12.39 -21.43
CA GLN A 465 32.09 12.69 -22.70
C GLN A 465 31.59 11.82 -23.86
N SER A 466 30.80 10.78 -23.59
CA SER A 466 30.29 9.91 -24.65
C SER A 466 29.35 10.67 -25.59
N VAL A 467 29.41 10.34 -26.87
CA VAL A 467 28.61 10.99 -27.94
C VAL A 467 27.14 10.67 -27.73
N LEU A 468 26.29 11.67 -28.03
CA LEU A 468 24.83 11.48 -28.03
C LEU A 468 24.43 10.71 -29.28
N CYS A 469 23.73 9.59 -29.10
CA CYS A 469 23.24 8.72 -30.17
C CYS A 469 21.83 8.18 -29.84
N PRO A 470 20.82 9.05 -29.69
CA PRO A 470 19.48 8.64 -29.27
C PRO A 470 18.82 7.72 -30.30
N THR A 471 18.18 6.65 -29.84
CA THR A 471 17.60 5.58 -30.66
C THR A 471 16.08 5.61 -30.78
N ASN A 472 15.40 6.47 -30.01
CA ASN A 472 13.95 6.62 -30.03
C ASN A 472 13.52 8.10 -30.00
N PRO A 473 12.25 8.44 -30.36
CA PRO A 473 11.79 9.84 -30.42
C PRO A 473 11.89 10.58 -29.07
N TYR A 474 11.60 9.90 -27.94
CA TYR A 474 11.76 10.50 -26.62
C TYR A 474 13.21 10.90 -26.36
N ALA A 475 14.16 9.98 -26.50
CA ALA A 475 15.58 10.23 -26.32
C ALA A 475 16.09 11.34 -27.26
N ALA A 476 15.64 11.37 -28.52
CA ALA A 476 15.98 12.41 -29.48
C ALA A 476 15.49 13.79 -29.04
N THR A 477 14.28 13.91 -28.46
CA THR A 477 13.79 15.19 -27.93
C THR A 477 14.51 15.64 -26.68
N LYS A 478 14.95 14.71 -25.82
CA LYS A 478 15.79 15.03 -24.65
C LYS A 478 17.18 15.50 -25.08
N ALA A 479 17.81 14.84 -26.05
CA ALA A 479 19.07 15.28 -26.63
C ALA A 479 18.96 16.67 -27.27
N GLY A 480 17.88 16.95 -28.03
CA GLY A 480 17.61 18.26 -28.60
C GLY A 480 17.44 19.36 -27.54
N ALA A 481 16.71 19.08 -26.46
CA ALA A 481 16.56 20.01 -25.33
C ALA A 481 17.89 20.26 -24.60
N GLU A 482 18.71 19.22 -24.43
CA GLU A 482 20.03 19.31 -23.84
C GLU A 482 20.98 20.19 -24.68
N LEU A 483 21.00 20.00 -26.00
CA LEU A 483 21.79 20.83 -26.92
C LEU A 483 21.36 22.29 -26.87
N MET A 484 20.06 22.59 -26.72
CA MET A 484 19.58 23.93 -26.48
C MET A 484 20.16 24.50 -25.16
N ALA A 485 20.13 23.74 -24.07
CA ALA A 485 20.68 24.15 -22.78
C ALA A 485 22.21 24.43 -22.89
N GLN A 486 22.96 23.56 -23.56
CA GLN A 486 24.38 23.74 -23.81
C GLN A 486 24.65 25.03 -24.61
N SER A 487 23.87 25.31 -25.65
CA SER A 487 24.01 26.52 -26.46
C SER A 487 23.79 27.79 -25.65
N TYR A 488 22.81 27.77 -24.69
CA TYR A 488 22.58 28.93 -23.79
C TYR A 488 23.70 29.11 -22.77
N ASN A 489 24.31 28.05 -22.30
CA ASN A 489 25.51 28.14 -21.46
C ASN A 489 26.67 28.79 -22.23
N HIS A 490 26.96 28.30 -23.44
CA HIS A 490 28.10 28.82 -24.22
C HIS A 490 27.87 30.21 -24.79
N SER A 491 26.69 30.49 -25.36
CA SER A 491 26.44 31.74 -26.09
C SER A 491 26.06 32.90 -25.18
N PHE A 492 25.40 32.62 -24.05
CA PHE A 492 24.87 33.65 -23.14
C PHE A 492 25.47 33.59 -21.74
N ASN A 493 26.46 32.70 -21.50
CA ASN A 493 27.05 32.46 -20.17
C ASN A 493 25.99 32.13 -19.11
N MET A 494 24.89 31.52 -19.49
CA MET A 494 23.84 31.12 -18.57
C MET A 494 24.36 30.03 -17.63
N PRO A 495 24.14 30.09 -16.30
CA PRO A 495 24.77 29.20 -15.33
C PRO A 495 24.07 27.83 -15.31
N ILE A 496 24.27 27.02 -16.37
CA ILE A 496 23.58 25.74 -16.60
C ILE A 496 24.47 24.57 -16.20
N ILE A 497 23.85 23.61 -15.55
CA ILE A 497 24.35 22.24 -15.31
C ILE A 497 23.38 21.26 -15.95
N ILE A 498 23.88 20.18 -16.54
CA ILE A 498 23.08 19.13 -17.15
C ILE A 498 23.24 17.85 -16.34
N THR A 499 22.16 17.10 -16.18
CA THR A 499 22.19 15.77 -15.56
C THR A 499 21.64 14.72 -16.52
N ARG A 500 22.20 13.51 -16.51
CA ARG A 500 21.73 12.36 -17.27
C ARG A 500 21.52 11.21 -16.30
N GLY A 501 20.27 10.75 -16.12
CA GLY A 501 19.90 9.77 -15.11
C GLY A 501 19.55 8.40 -15.68
N ASN A 502 19.88 7.32 -14.93
CA ASN A 502 19.41 5.96 -15.16
C ASN A 502 17.90 5.83 -14.88
N ASN A 503 17.36 4.61 -15.04
CA ASN A 503 16.00 4.32 -14.63
C ASN A 503 15.84 4.50 -13.12
N VAL A 504 14.86 5.31 -12.75
CA VAL A 504 14.53 5.57 -11.35
C VAL A 504 13.31 4.74 -10.94
N TYR A 505 13.31 4.20 -9.73
CA TYR A 505 12.14 3.55 -9.13
C TYR A 505 11.91 4.09 -7.71
N GLY A 506 10.69 3.99 -7.20
CA GLY A 506 10.40 4.51 -5.85
C GLY A 506 8.97 5.03 -5.70
N PRO A 507 8.65 5.64 -4.54
CA PRO A 507 7.35 6.23 -4.25
C PRO A 507 6.90 7.24 -5.32
N ASN A 508 5.60 7.30 -5.59
CA ASN A 508 4.97 8.18 -6.59
C ASN A 508 5.29 7.84 -8.07
N GLN A 509 5.95 6.70 -8.35
CA GLN A 509 6.15 6.27 -9.74
C GLN A 509 4.82 5.85 -10.37
N TYR A 510 4.54 6.37 -11.57
CA TYR A 510 3.28 6.11 -12.25
C TYR A 510 3.14 4.64 -12.69
N PRO A 511 1.93 4.03 -12.57
CA PRO A 511 1.70 2.59 -12.80
C PRO A 511 1.99 2.05 -14.20
N GLU A 512 2.26 2.91 -15.20
CA GLU A 512 2.69 2.47 -16.53
C GLU A 512 4.11 1.88 -16.57
N LYS A 513 4.92 2.18 -15.54
CA LYS A 513 6.32 1.73 -15.43
C LYS A 513 6.38 0.31 -14.86
N LEU A 514 7.48 -0.40 -15.17
CA LEU A 514 7.65 -1.83 -14.89
C LEU A 514 7.34 -2.21 -13.44
N ILE A 515 8.03 -1.59 -12.47
CA ILE A 515 7.96 -1.98 -11.06
C ILE A 515 6.56 -1.72 -10.47
N PRO A 516 5.99 -0.50 -10.51
CA PRO A 516 4.68 -0.28 -9.93
C PRO A 516 3.58 -1.08 -10.64
N ARG A 517 3.67 -1.25 -11.98
CA ARG A 517 2.73 -2.07 -12.75
C ARG A 517 2.72 -3.51 -12.29
N PHE A 518 3.90 -4.12 -12.10
CA PHE A 518 4.01 -5.51 -11.68
C PHE A 518 3.56 -5.70 -10.22
N ILE A 519 3.85 -4.74 -9.34
CA ILE A 519 3.35 -4.75 -7.96
C ILE A 519 1.80 -4.74 -7.96
N GLU A 520 1.18 -3.81 -8.70
CA GLU A 520 -0.29 -3.73 -8.79
C GLU A 520 -0.91 -5.01 -9.38
N GLN A 521 -0.32 -5.55 -10.44
CA GLN A 521 -0.82 -6.80 -11.05
C GLN A 521 -0.75 -7.96 -10.06
N LEU A 522 0.39 -8.16 -9.40
CA LEU A 522 0.57 -9.22 -8.42
C LEU A 522 -0.32 -9.03 -7.19
N GLN A 523 -0.45 -7.82 -6.65
CA GLN A 523 -1.35 -7.55 -5.53
C GLN A 523 -2.83 -7.78 -5.87
N ALA A 524 -3.20 -7.62 -7.16
CA ALA A 524 -4.53 -7.89 -7.68
C ALA A 524 -4.75 -9.34 -8.13
N ASP A 525 -3.84 -10.28 -7.79
CA ASP A 525 -3.86 -11.68 -8.21
C ASP A 525 -3.88 -11.87 -9.74
N LYS A 526 -3.21 -10.96 -10.48
CA LYS A 526 -3.05 -11.04 -11.93
C LYS A 526 -1.63 -11.44 -12.30
N LYS A 527 -1.50 -12.08 -13.47
CA LYS A 527 -0.20 -12.35 -14.08
C LYS A 527 0.47 -11.05 -14.51
N VAL A 528 1.79 -10.99 -14.37
CA VAL A 528 2.60 -9.91 -14.93
C VAL A 528 2.88 -10.17 -16.40
N THR A 529 2.83 -9.10 -17.21
CA THR A 529 3.02 -9.20 -18.66
C THR A 529 4.45 -8.83 -19.04
N ILE A 530 5.23 -9.80 -19.55
CA ILE A 530 6.60 -9.61 -20.01
C ILE A 530 6.61 -9.46 -21.53
N GLN A 531 7.24 -8.39 -22.03
CA GLN A 531 7.48 -8.17 -23.45
C GLN A 531 8.73 -8.94 -23.88
N GLY A 532 8.64 -9.67 -24.98
CA GLY A 532 9.73 -10.54 -25.44
C GLY A 532 10.07 -11.63 -24.43
N ASP A 533 11.35 -11.89 -24.22
CA ASP A 533 11.87 -12.90 -23.27
C ASP A 533 12.23 -12.34 -21.88
N GLY A 534 12.13 -11.02 -21.70
CA GLY A 534 12.50 -10.34 -20.45
C GLY A 534 14.01 -10.24 -20.20
N SER A 535 14.85 -10.44 -21.21
CA SER A 535 16.32 -10.39 -21.10
C SER A 535 16.90 -8.98 -21.04
N CYS A 536 16.13 -7.94 -21.45
CA CYS A 536 16.59 -6.55 -21.38
C CYS A 536 17.00 -6.15 -19.96
N VAL A 537 18.18 -5.55 -19.84
CA VAL A 537 18.81 -5.18 -18.57
C VAL A 537 18.70 -3.69 -18.31
N ARG A 538 18.37 -3.31 -17.09
CA ARG A 538 18.29 -1.91 -16.66
C ARG A 538 18.99 -1.72 -15.32
N ALA A 539 19.66 -0.59 -15.18
CA ALA A 539 20.18 -0.11 -13.92
C ALA A 539 19.08 0.67 -13.19
N PHE A 540 18.74 0.27 -11.97
CA PHE A 540 17.66 0.88 -11.18
C PHE A 540 18.20 1.67 -9.99
N LEU A 541 17.98 3.00 -9.98
CA LEU A 541 18.35 3.87 -8.88
C LEU A 541 17.10 4.28 -8.09
N HIS A 542 17.17 4.22 -6.76
CA HIS A 542 16.03 4.62 -5.94
C HIS A 542 15.78 6.14 -6.00
N ALA A 543 14.50 6.55 -5.93
CA ALA A 543 14.08 7.95 -5.99
C ALA A 543 14.73 8.82 -4.91
N PHE A 544 14.96 8.26 -3.72
CA PHE A 544 15.69 8.94 -2.64
C PHE A 544 17.13 9.24 -3.04
N ASP A 545 17.87 8.27 -3.57
CA ASP A 545 19.27 8.48 -3.99
C ASP A 545 19.35 9.44 -5.17
N THR A 546 18.37 9.38 -6.07
CA THR A 546 18.24 10.36 -7.15
C THR A 546 18.01 11.76 -6.62
N ALA A 547 17.12 11.95 -5.64
CA ALA A 547 16.84 13.24 -5.02
C ALA A 547 18.06 13.81 -4.29
N THR A 548 18.81 12.97 -3.56
CA THR A 548 20.07 13.38 -2.90
C THR A 548 21.17 13.71 -3.90
N ALA A 549 21.24 13.04 -5.06
CA ALA A 549 22.17 13.40 -6.14
C ALA A 549 21.87 14.82 -6.67
N PHE A 550 20.59 15.13 -6.90
CA PHE A 550 20.19 16.50 -7.29
C PHE A 550 20.55 17.52 -6.24
N GLU A 551 20.41 17.21 -4.96
CA GLU A 551 20.83 18.10 -3.87
C GLU A 551 22.34 18.38 -3.92
N HIS A 552 23.19 17.35 -4.08
CA HIS A 552 24.63 17.54 -4.19
C HIS A 552 25.02 18.35 -5.43
N ILE A 553 24.39 18.09 -6.58
CA ILE A 553 24.62 18.85 -7.82
C ILE A 553 24.15 20.30 -7.66
N LEU A 554 23.00 20.52 -6.99
CA LEU A 554 22.48 21.86 -6.74
C LEU A 554 23.47 22.71 -5.96
N PHE A 555 24.11 22.15 -4.95
CA PHE A 555 25.04 22.92 -4.09
C PHE A 555 26.50 22.88 -4.57
N LYS A 556 27.01 21.69 -4.96
CA LYS A 556 28.44 21.51 -5.30
C LYS A 556 28.72 21.39 -6.80
N GLY A 557 27.71 21.16 -7.62
CA GLY A 557 27.88 21.02 -9.07
C GLY A 557 28.48 22.29 -9.70
N LYS A 558 29.40 22.08 -10.64
CA LYS A 558 30.09 23.16 -11.38
C LYS A 558 29.29 23.55 -12.61
N ILE A 559 29.13 24.84 -12.82
CA ILE A 559 28.45 25.42 -13.98
C ILE A 559 29.19 25.00 -15.27
N GLY A 560 28.41 24.66 -16.31
CA GLY A 560 28.90 24.19 -17.60
C GLY A 560 29.21 22.70 -17.65
N GLU A 561 29.12 22.00 -16.51
CA GLU A 561 29.41 20.57 -16.44
C GLU A 561 28.14 19.69 -16.61
N ILE A 562 28.39 18.45 -17.07
CA ILE A 562 27.38 17.39 -17.14
C ILE A 562 27.69 16.40 -16.01
N TYR A 563 26.64 15.86 -15.37
CA TYR A 563 26.75 14.83 -14.34
C TYR A 563 25.82 13.67 -14.66
N ASN A 564 26.39 12.49 -14.74
CA ASN A 564 25.63 11.25 -14.78
C ASN A 564 25.15 10.88 -13.37
N ILE A 565 23.85 10.54 -13.25
CA ILE A 565 23.24 10.03 -12.02
C ILE A 565 22.90 8.56 -12.26
N GLY A 566 23.85 7.69 -11.99
CA GLY A 566 23.79 6.26 -12.32
C GLY A 566 23.96 5.37 -11.09
N CYS A 567 23.73 4.07 -11.30
CA CYS A 567 23.92 3.02 -10.32
C CYS A 567 25.38 2.61 -10.18
N ASP A 568 25.71 1.88 -9.11
CA ASP A 568 26.98 1.21 -8.94
C ASP A 568 27.01 -0.11 -9.74
N GLU A 569 28.20 -0.62 -10.00
CA GLU A 569 28.38 -1.92 -10.64
C GLU A 569 27.67 -3.01 -9.81
N GLY A 570 26.95 -3.90 -10.48
CA GLY A 570 26.14 -4.95 -9.85
C GLY A 570 24.71 -4.54 -9.49
N MET A 571 24.29 -3.30 -9.75
CA MET A 571 22.89 -2.83 -9.54
C MET A 571 22.09 -2.84 -10.84
N GLU A 572 22.41 -3.73 -11.76
CA GLU A 572 21.66 -3.96 -12.99
C GLU A 572 20.83 -5.23 -12.88
N TYR A 573 19.61 -5.18 -13.33
CA TYR A 573 18.68 -6.31 -13.30
C TYR A 573 17.96 -6.44 -14.64
N SER A 574 17.82 -7.67 -15.11
CA SER A 574 16.92 -7.97 -16.22
C SER A 574 15.46 -7.83 -15.81
N VAL A 575 14.58 -7.60 -16.77
CA VAL A 575 13.13 -7.59 -16.53
C VAL A 575 12.69 -8.89 -15.86
N MET A 576 13.25 -10.03 -16.28
CA MET A 576 12.97 -11.34 -15.70
C MET A 576 13.42 -11.45 -14.23
N GLU A 577 14.61 -10.95 -13.88
CA GLU A 577 15.09 -10.97 -12.49
C GLU A 577 14.19 -10.12 -11.58
N VAL A 578 13.86 -8.88 -12.00
CA VAL A 578 12.91 -8.03 -11.26
C VAL A 578 11.56 -8.73 -11.08
N THR A 579 11.07 -9.39 -12.13
CA THR A 579 9.82 -10.15 -12.10
C THR A 579 9.84 -11.25 -11.05
N LYS A 580 10.90 -12.09 -11.05
CA LYS A 580 11.04 -13.18 -10.08
C LYS A 580 11.17 -12.67 -8.66
N ILE A 581 11.92 -11.58 -8.44
CA ILE A 581 12.03 -10.93 -7.14
C ILE A 581 10.64 -10.49 -6.64
N LEU A 582 9.87 -9.77 -7.46
CA LEU A 582 8.55 -9.28 -7.08
C LEU A 582 7.54 -10.41 -6.84
N ILE A 583 7.55 -11.46 -7.66
CA ILE A 583 6.70 -12.64 -7.44
C ILE A 583 7.06 -13.30 -6.10
N LYS A 584 8.36 -13.49 -5.82
CA LYS A 584 8.80 -14.06 -4.55
C LYS A 584 8.39 -13.20 -3.36
N MET A 585 8.54 -11.87 -3.45
CA MET A 585 8.19 -10.94 -2.37
C MET A 585 6.67 -10.83 -2.13
N ILE A 586 5.86 -10.83 -3.19
CA ILE A 586 4.40 -10.57 -3.07
C ILE A 586 3.60 -11.87 -2.94
N LYS A 587 3.99 -12.91 -3.68
CA LYS A 587 3.26 -14.21 -3.73
C LYS A 587 3.88 -15.29 -2.87
N ASN A 588 5.08 -15.03 -2.33
CA ASN A 588 5.83 -16.00 -1.51
C ASN A 588 5.98 -17.38 -2.18
N THR A 589 6.27 -17.40 -3.48
CA THR A 589 6.42 -18.61 -4.28
C THR A 589 7.62 -18.54 -5.20
N GLU A 590 8.20 -19.68 -5.52
CA GLU A 590 9.21 -19.85 -6.58
C GLU A 590 8.63 -20.49 -7.85
N ASN A 591 7.30 -20.72 -7.88
CA ASN A 591 6.60 -21.14 -9.11
C ASN A 591 6.27 -19.89 -9.96
N TYR A 592 7.30 -19.37 -10.64
CA TYR A 592 7.22 -18.11 -11.39
C TYR A 592 6.29 -18.20 -12.62
N ASP A 593 6.25 -19.36 -13.29
CA ASP A 593 5.51 -19.55 -14.54
C ASP A 593 4.00 -19.38 -14.37
N GLU A 594 3.48 -19.64 -13.19
CA GLU A 594 2.08 -19.42 -12.85
C GLU A 594 1.68 -17.93 -12.92
N TRP A 595 2.64 -17.03 -12.64
CA TRP A 595 2.43 -15.60 -12.50
C TRP A 595 2.91 -14.77 -13.68
N ILE A 596 3.46 -15.40 -14.73
CA ILE A 596 4.01 -14.72 -15.90
C ILE A 596 3.12 -14.98 -17.13
N GLU A 597 2.93 -13.94 -17.93
CA GLU A 597 2.34 -13.98 -19.26
C GLU A 597 3.28 -13.26 -20.23
N TYR A 598 3.68 -13.93 -21.31
CA TYR A 598 4.53 -13.34 -22.33
C TYR A 598 3.67 -12.67 -23.42
N ILE A 599 4.06 -11.46 -23.82
CA ILE A 599 3.42 -10.71 -24.89
C ILE A 599 4.45 -10.32 -25.96
N GLU A 600 3.98 -9.96 -27.15
CA GLU A 600 4.84 -9.52 -28.26
C GLU A 600 5.75 -8.37 -27.86
N ASP A 601 7.02 -8.44 -28.29
CA ASP A 601 8.00 -7.40 -27.97
C ASP A 601 7.75 -6.11 -28.77
N ARG A 602 8.35 -5.03 -28.33
CA ARG A 602 8.29 -3.73 -29.00
C ARG A 602 9.04 -3.80 -30.34
N PRO A 603 8.65 -2.94 -31.32
CA PRO A 603 9.39 -2.85 -32.59
C PRO A 603 10.86 -2.53 -32.43
N PHE A 604 11.23 -1.84 -31.36
CA PHE A 604 12.60 -1.53 -30.98
C PHE A 604 12.72 -1.43 -29.46
N ASN A 605 13.69 -2.11 -28.89
CA ASN A 605 13.95 -2.13 -27.45
C ASN A 605 15.46 -2.27 -27.22
N ASP A 606 16.10 -1.21 -26.73
CA ASP A 606 17.52 -1.24 -26.37
C ASP A 606 17.77 -2.30 -25.29
N GLN A 607 18.85 -3.07 -25.44
CA GLN A 607 19.16 -4.18 -24.53
C GLN A 607 19.69 -3.69 -23.20
N ARG A 608 20.49 -2.63 -23.18
CA ARG A 608 21.15 -2.15 -21.96
C ARG A 608 21.41 -0.65 -21.99
N TYR A 609 21.21 0.02 -20.83
CA TYR A 609 21.69 1.37 -20.54
C TYR A 609 22.54 1.34 -19.27
N TYR A 610 23.81 1.71 -19.36
CA TYR A 610 24.68 1.82 -18.21
C TYR A 610 25.60 3.03 -18.31
N ILE A 611 25.61 3.88 -17.27
CA ILE A 611 26.36 5.12 -17.21
C ILE A 611 27.25 5.16 -15.97
N SER A 612 28.43 5.75 -16.08
CA SER A 612 29.34 5.97 -14.95
C SER A 612 28.79 7.06 -14.02
N ASN A 613 28.82 6.82 -12.72
CA ASN A 613 28.45 7.79 -11.68
C ASN A 613 29.66 8.39 -10.93
N GLU A 614 30.87 8.14 -11.40
CA GLU A 614 32.09 8.55 -10.73
C GLU A 614 32.18 10.08 -10.51
N LYS A 615 31.72 10.87 -11.46
CA LYS A 615 31.79 12.32 -11.39
C LYS A 615 30.84 12.90 -10.33
N VAL A 616 29.63 12.37 -10.19
CA VAL A 616 28.71 12.82 -9.14
C VAL A 616 29.18 12.37 -7.76
N LYS A 617 29.81 11.19 -7.64
CA LYS A 617 30.45 10.71 -6.40
C LYS A 617 31.56 11.65 -5.91
N GLN A 618 32.31 12.28 -6.80
CA GLN A 618 33.33 13.28 -6.43
C GLN A 618 32.74 14.51 -5.72
N LEU A 619 31.42 14.75 -5.83
CA LEU A 619 30.72 15.76 -5.04
C LEU A 619 30.41 15.29 -3.60
N GLY A 620 30.73 14.04 -3.26
CA GLY A 620 30.46 13.43 -1.96
C GLY A 620 29.13 12.66 -1.88
N TRP A 621 28.44 12.47 -3.01
CA TRP A 621 27.24 11.67 -3.08
C TRP A 621 27.54 10.17 -3.07
N THR A 622 26.67 9.37 -2.44
CA THR A 622 26.73 7.90 -2.42
C THR A 622 25.33 7.32 -2.47
N ILE A 623 25.21 6.13 -3.03
CA ILE A 623 23.96 5.36 -3.02
C ILE A 623 23.74 4.79 -1.61
N LYS A 624 22.55 4.95 -1.08
CA LYS A 624 22.18 4.51 0.28
C LYS A 624 21.10 3.43 0.28
N VAL A 625 20.25 3.35 -0.74
CA VAL A 625 19.12 2.42 -0.80
C VAL A 625 19.50 1.19 -1.60
N ASN A 626 19.51 0.04 -0.95
CA ASN A 626 19.64 -1.26 -1.62
C ASN A 626 18.39 -1.53 -2.46
N PHE A 627 18.55 -2.21 -3.62
CA PHE A 627 17.42 -2.48 -4.54
C PHE A 627 16.29 -3.26 -3.90
N LEU A 628 16.59 -4.31 -3.12
CA LEU A 628 15.57 -5.12 -2.45
C LEU A 628 14.84 -4.34 -1.37
N ASP A 629 15.56 -3.50 -0.62
CA ASP A 629 14.98 -2.64 0.42
C ASP A 629 14.03 -1.61 -0.20
N GLY A 630 14.43 -1.00 -1.32
CA GLY A 630 13.59 -0.06 -2.06
C GLY A 630 12.36 -0.71 -2.69
N LEU A 631 12.43 -1.97 -3.15
CA LEU A 631 11.26 -2.73 -3.60
C LEU A 631 10.31 -3.02 -2.44
N GLN A 632 10.85 -3.36 -1.27
CA GLN A 632 10.04 -3.63 -0.08
C GLN A 632 9.26 -2.40 0.41
N GLU A 633 9.81 -1.19 0.23
CA GLU A 633 9.11 0.05 0.54
C GLU A 633 7.83 0.23 -0.30
N LEU A 634 7.82 -0.32 -1.54
CA LEU A 634 6.73 -0.15 -2.50
C LEU A 634 5.64 -1.22 -2.40
N ILE A 635 5.91 -2.36 -1.75
CA ILE A 635 5.01 -3.51 -1.56
C ILE A 635 4.18 -3.34 -0.29
#